data_556ece7de212bb9a12fa6c0914adac58
#
_entry.id   556ece7de212bb9a12fa6c0914adac58
#
_cell.length_a   1.000
_cell.length_b   1.000
_cell.length_c   1.000
_cell.angle_alpha   90.00
_cell.angle_beta   90.00
_cell.angle_gamma   90.00
#
_symmetry.space_group_name_H-M   'P 1'
#
loop_
_entity.id
_entity.type
_entity.pdbx_description
1 polymer ?
#
loop_
_entity_poly.entity_id
_entity_poly.type
_entity_poly.pdbx_seq_one_letter_code
_entity_poly.pdbx_strand_id
1 'polypeptide(L)'
;NDLFLNDKKLCGIITEASMSFESNQLDYVIIGIGINVNSLNGKIPEELNEIVTSIEDETHEKISRNQLCAVLLEKLEKRLKELDSKAFLDEYRKRSMIIGRMVTVEDRNGSHIGKAVAIADDAGLAIEYENGEIKTINSGEARIYK
;
A
#
# COMPACT_ATOMS: atom_id res chain seq x y z
N ASN A 1 -1.36 -0.98 -1.09
CA ASN A 1 -0.73 -2.08 -0.31
C ASN A 1 0.80 -2.11 -0.41
N ASP A 2 1.42 -1.34 -1.28
CA ASP A 2 2.86 -1.25 -1.45
C ASP A 2 3.41 0.06 -0.87
N LEU A 3 4.56 -0.01 -0.19
CA LEU A 3 5.31 1.17 0.24
C LEU A 3 6.53 1.35 -0.64
N PHE A 4 6.76 2.58 -1.04
CA PHE A 4 7.88 2.99 -1.89
C PHE A 4 8.84 3.89 -1.12
N LEU A 5 10.12 3.77 -1.45
CA LEU A 5 11.18 4.65 -0.99
C LEU A 5 12.06 4.98 -2.22
N ASN A 6 12.20 6.27 -2.52
CA ASN A 6 12.92 6.75 -3.72
C ASN A 6 12.44 6.09 -5.02
N ASP A 7 11.11 6.02 -5.21
CA ASP A 7 10.40 5.43 -6.36
C ASP A 7 10.62 3.91 -6.55
N LYS A 8 11.27 3.22 -5.59
CA LYS A 8 11.43 1.76 -5.58
C LYS A 8 10.61 1.12 -4.46
N LYS A 9 10.07 -0.05 -4.72
CA LYS A 9 9.24 -0.79 -3.76
C LYS A 9 10.10 -1.31 -2.60
N LEU A 10 9.77 -0.85 -1.40
CA LEU A 10 10.40 -1.24 -0.14
C LEU A 10 9.64 -2.35 0.59
N CYS A 11 8.30 -2.30 0.53
CA CYS A 11 7.44 -3.16 1.34
C CYS A 11 6.17 -3.51 0.58
N GLY A 12 5.64 -4.70 0.81
CA GLY A 12 4.31 -5.12 0.41
C GLY A 12 3.46 -5.49 1.62
N ILE A 13 2.15 -5.19 1.56
CA ILE A 13 1.18 -5.51 2.60
C ILE A 13 0.07 -6.35 1.99
N ILE A 14 -0.27 -7.46 2.63
CA ILE A 14 -1.39 -8.33 2.27
C ILE A 14 -2.33 -8.40 3.47
N THR A 15 -3.63 -8.29 3.21
CA THR A 15 -4.66 -8.43 4.24
C THR A 15 -5.63 -9.53 3.86
N GLU A 16 -5.84 -10.46 4.78
CA GLU A 16 -6.82 -11.53 4.68
C GLU A 16 -7.84 -11.39 5.82
N ALA A 17 -9.11 -11.62 5.55
CA ALA A 17 -10.17 -11.50 6.54
C ALA A 17 -11.10 -12.71 6.48
N SER A 18 -11.60 -13.14 7.63
CA SER A 18 -12.68 -14.12 7.75
C SER A 18 -13.93 -13.45 8.29
N MET A 19 -15.09 -13.82 7.73
CA MET A 19 -16.39 -13.35 8.16
C MET A 19 -17.28 -14.53 8.51
N SER A 20 -18.01 -14.42 9.63
CA SER A 20 -19.06 -15.36 9.98
C SER A 20 -20.27 -15.14 9.08
N PHE A 21 -20.70 -16.18 8.37
CA PHE A 21 -21.91 -16.14 7.55
C PHE A 21 -23.19 -16.02 8.38
N GLU A 22 -23.18 -16.49 9.64
CA GLU A 22 -24.37 -16.47 10.52
C GLU A 22 -24.61 -15.08 11.12
N SER A 23 -23.54 -14.42 11.59
CA SER A 23 -23.62 -13.11 12.25
C SER A 23 -23.34 -11.93 11.33
N ASN A 24 -22.84 -12.17 10.12
CA ASN A 24 -22.32 -11.17 9.19
C ASN A 24 -21.27 -10.24 9.85
N GLN A 25 -20.51 -10.80 10.80
CA GLN A 25 -19.46 -10.10 11.53
C GLN A 25 -18.09 -10.56 11.10
N LEU A 26 -17.12 -9.67 11.22
CA LEU A 26 -15.71 -9.97 10.99
C LEU A 26 -15.18 -10.81 12.16
N ASP A 27 -14.68 -12.03 11.88
CA ASP A 27 -14.11 -12.92 12.89
C ASP A 27 -12.67 -12.49 13.23
N TYR A 28 -11.86 -12.32 12.19
CA TYR A 28 -10.48 -11.88 12.34
C TYR A 28 -9.93 -11.28 11.04
N VAL A 29 -8.84 -10.54 11.19
CA VAL A 29 -8.05 -10.01 10.09
C VAL A 29 -6.59 -10.43 10.30
N ILE A 30 -5.97 -10.95 9.25
CA ILE A 30 -4.54 -11.23 9.20
C ILE A 30 -3.87 -10.17 8.32
N ILE A 31 -2.85 -9.51 8.84
CA ILE A 31 -2.07 -8.52 8.10
C ILE A 31 -0.65 -9.06 7.94
N GLY A 32 -0.29 -9.42 6.70
CA GLY A 32 1.06 -9.79 6.31
C GLY A 32 1.83 -8.56 5.85
N ILE A 33 2.98 -8.27 6.46
CA ILE A 33 3.84 -7.12 6.13
C ILE A 33 5.22 -7.61 5.76
N GLY A 34 5.61 -7.48 4.49
CA GLY A 34 6.93 -7.86 3.99
C GLY A 34 7.79 -6.63 3.73
N ILE A 35 8.82 -6.41 4.57
CA ILE A 35 9.75 -5.27 4.45
C ILE A 35 11.11 -5.76 4.01
N ASN A 36 11.69 -5.17 2.96
CA ASN A 36 13.06 -5.40 2.56
C ASN A 36 14.01 -4.61 3.48
N VAL A 37 14.63 -5.29 4.42
CA VAL A 37 15.48 -4.65 5.44
C VAL A 37 16.95 -4.65 5.04
N ASN A 38 17.51 -5.84 4.78
CA ASN A 38 18.91 -6.02 4.45
C ASN A 38 19.15 -5.79 2.95
N SER A 39 20.39 -5.45 2.59
CA SER A 39 20.78 -5.23 1.19
C SER A 39 20.34 -6.38 0.26
N LEU A 40 19.78 -6.00 -0.87
CA LEU A 40 19.34 -6.88 -1.95
C LEU A 40 20.44 -7.09 -3.02
N ASN A 41 21.54 -6.36 -2.96
CA ASN A 41 22.63 -6.42 -3.95
C ASN A 41 23.13 -7.85 -4.15
N GLY A 42 23.08 -8.33 -5.40
CA GLY A 42 23.47 -9.68 -5.80
C GLY A 42 22.55 -10.81 -5.29
N LYS A 43 21.38 -10.48 -4.71
CA LYS A 43 20.42 -11.46 -4.16
C LYS A 43 19.10 -11.54 -4.94
N ILE A 44 18.89 -10.60 -5.86
CA ILE A 44 17.69 -10.53 -6.69
C ILE A 44 18.11 -10.49 -8.17
N PRO A 45 17.21 -10.88 -9.11
CA PRO A 45 17.44 -10.70 -10.54
C PRO A 45 17.74 -9.24 -10.89
N GLU A 46 18.65 -9.03 -11.87
CA GLU A 46 19.13 -7.70 -12.23
C GLU A 46 18.02 -6.76 -12.69
N GLU A 47 17.02 -7.29 -13.38
CA GLU A 47 15.83 -6.56 -13.84
C GLU A 47 14.98 -5.96 -12.70
N LEU A 48 15.13 -6.47 -11.48
CA LEU A 48 14.41 -5.96 -10.30
C LEU A 48 15.16 -4.83 -9.57
N ASN A 49 16.43 -4.58 -9.88
CA ASN A 49 17.23 -3.57 -9.18
C ASN A 49 16.68 -2.13 -9.30
N GLU A 50 15.94 -1.86 -10.41
CA GLU A 50 15.28 -0.56 -10.62
C GLU A 50 13.84 -0.52 -10.10
N ILE A 51 13.32 -1.66 -9.61
CA ILE A 51 11.91 -1.80 -9.18
C ILE A 51 11.79 -1.90 -7.67
N VAL A 52 12.74 -2.60 -7.02
CA VAL A 52 12.70 -2.83 -5.57
C VAL A 52 13.94 -2.28 -4.88
N THR A 53 13.80 -1.97 -3.60
CA THR A 53 14.90 -1.53 -2.75
C THR A 53 14.78 -2.10 -1.34
N SER A 54 15.80 -1.85 -0.49
CA SER A 54 15.79 -2.19 0.92
C SER A 54 16.20 -1.00 1.78
N ILE A 55 15.95 -1.09 3.08
CA ILE A 55 16.38 -0.02 4.00
C ILE A 55 17.89 0.13 3.96
N GLU A 56 18.65 -0.98 4.01
CA GLU A 56 20.12 -0.94 3.99
C GLU A 56 20.67 -0.35 2.69
N ASP A 57 20.04 -0.64 1.53
CA ASP A 57 20.51 -0.10 0.25
C ASP A 57 20.29 1.42 0.13
N GLU A 58 19.22 1.95 0.75
CA GLU A 58 18.88 3.38 0.68
C GLU A 58 19.56 4.22 1.77
N THR A 59 19.76 3.63 2.97
CA THR A 59 20.33 4.39 4.11
C THR A 59 21.80 4.12 4.33
N HIS A 60 22.34 3.04 3.76
CA HIS A 60 23.69 2.50 4.01
C HIS A 60 23.92 2.11 5.48
N GLU A 61 22.83 1.90 6.24
CA GLU A 61 22.86 1.52 7.64
C GLU A 61 22.23 0.15 7.87
N LYS A 62 22.87 -0.65 8.72
CA LYS A 62 22.29 -1.91 9.20
C LYS A 62 21.38 -1.63 10.38
N ILE A 63 20.11 -1.99 10.23
CA ILE A 63 19.15 -1.86 11.32
C ILE A 63 18.76 -3.22 11.91
N SER A 64 18.41 -3.21 13.20
CA SER A 64 17.91 -4.40 13.87
C SER A 64 16.47 -4.68 13.43
N ARG A 65 16.24 -5.85 12.82
CA ARG A 65 14.90 -6.31 12.45
C ARG A 65 13.97 -6.44 13.66
N ASN A 66 14.52 -6.84 14.82
CA ASN A 66 13.73 -6.96 16.05
C ASN A 66 13.26 -5.59 16.55
N GLN A 67 14.11 -4.57 16.49
CA GLN A 67 13.72 -3.20 16.84
C GLN A 67 12.70 -2.64 15.84
N LEU A 68 12.90 -2.86 14.54
CA LEU A 68 11.94 -2.47 13.53
C LEU A 68 10.57 -3.11 13.78
N CYS A 69 10.54 -4.41 14.05
CA CYS A 69 9.31 -5.14 14.36
C CYS A 69 8.61 -4.57 15.60
N ALA A 70 9.33 -4.29 16.67
CA ALA A 70 8.77 -3.72 17.89
C ALA A 70 8.14 -2.34 17.63
N VAL A 71 8.85 -1.45 16.92
CA VAL A 71 8.34 -0.12 16.54
C VAL A 71 7.12 -0.23 15.62
N LEU A 72 7.13 -1.17 14.68
CA LEU A 72 6.01 -1.39 13.78
C LEU A 72 4.76 -1.82 14.54
N LEU A 73 4.89 -2.78 15.46
CA LEU A 73 3.77 -3.27 16.27
C LEU A 73 3.21 -2.16 17.18
N GLU A 74 4.06 -1.37 17.82
CA GLU A 74 3.62 -0.22 18.64
C GLU A 74 2.82 0.79 17.80
N LYS A 75 3.33 1.14 16.61
CA LYS A 75 2.65 2.08 15.72
C LYS A 75 1.35 1.50 15.16
N LEU A 76 1.32 0.21 14.84
CA LEU A 76 0.11 -0.47 14.38
C LEU A 76 -0.97 -0.47 15.47
N GLU A 77 -0.62 -0.85 16.71
CA GLU A 77 -1.54 -0.82 17.84
C GLU A 77 -2.14 0.58 18.06
N LYS A 78 -1.30 1.62 17.99
CA LYS A 78 -1.77 3.00 18.09
C LYS A 78 -2.77 3.33 16.97
N ARG A 79 -2.47 2.97 15.72
CA ARG A 79 -3.35 3.26 14.58
C ARG A 79 -4.67 2.48 14.63
N LEU A 80 -4.64 1.24 15.12
CA LEU A 80 -5.86 0.46 15.32
C LEU A 80 -6.83 1.13 16.30
N LYS A 81 -6.33 1.78 17.35
CA LYS A 81 -7.16 2.58 18.30
C LYS A 81 -7.74 3.85 17.68
N GLU A 82 -7.17 4.33 16.59
CA GLU A 82 -7.58 5.56 15.88
C GLU A 82 -8.48 5.30 14.65
N LEU A 83 -8.83 4.02 14.34
CA LEU A 83 -9.54 3.66 13.11
C LEU A 83 -10.88 4.39 12.96
N ASP A 84 -11.69 4.44 14.02
CA ASP A 84 -13.02 5.06 13.97
C ASP A 84 -12.95 6.58 13.72
N SER A 85 -11.90 7.23 14.19
CA SER A 85 -11.69 8.68 13.98
C SER A 85 -11.20 9.01 12.57
N LYS A 86 -10.68 8.01 11.85
CA LYS A 86 -10.05 8.16 10.52
C LYS A 86 -8.91 9.18 10.47
N ALA A 87 -8.31 9.52 11.62
CA ALA A 87 -7.25 10.53 11.72
C ALA A 87 -6.00 10.17 10.88
N PHE A 88 -5.84 8.90 10.51
CA PHE A 88 -4.75 8.44 9.65
C PHE A 88 -4.89 8.86 8.18
N LEU A 89 -6.13 9.20 7.71
CA LEU A 89 -6.38 9.48 6.28
C LEU A 89 -5.59 10.68 5.75
N ASP A 90 -5.45 11.74 6.54
CA ASP A 90 -4.71 12.92 6.10
C ASP A 90 -3.23 12.62 5.86
N GLU A 91 -2.64 11.81 6.73
CA GLU A 91 -1.25 11.36 6.57
C GLU A 91 -1.12 10.40 5.38
N TYR A 92 -2.08 9.49 5.20
CA TYR A 92 -2.13 8.58 4.07
C TYR A 92 -2.23 9.33 2.74
N ARG A 93 -3.12 10.34 2.65
CA ARG A 93 -3.27 11.21 1.47
C ARG A 93 -1.97 11.93 1.13
N LYS A 94 -1.32 12.54 2.14
CA LYS A 94 -0.05 13.26 1.96
C LYS A 94 1.09 12.38 1.46
N ARG A 95 1.12 11.11 1.88
CA ARG A 95 2.16 10.15 1.49
C ARG A 95 1.82 9.37 0.22
N SER A 96 0.63 9.51 -0.32
CA SER A 96 0.22 8.80 -1.52
C SER A 96 1.02 9.28 -2.73
N MET A 97 1.84 8.38 -3.30
CA MET A 97 2.63 8.65 -4.50
C MET A 97 1.80 8.55 -5.80
N ILE A 98 0.59 7.98 -5.73
CA ILE A 98 -0.21 7.66 -6.91
C ILE A 98 -1.10 8.84 -7.34
N ILE A 99 -1.47 9.73 -6.41
CA ILE A 99 -2.34 10.87 -6.70
C ILE A 99 -1.71 11.81 -7.72
N GLY A 100 -2.52 12.22 -8.71
CA GLY A 100 -2.10 13.04 -9.85
C GLY A 100 -1.51 12.26 -11.02
N ARG A 101 -1.25 10.96 -10.87
CA ARG A 101 -0.66 10.10 -11.91
C ARG A 101 -1.73 9.35 -12.70
N MET A 102 -1.41 9.06 -13.97
CA MET A 102 -2.18 8.10 -14.77
C MET A 102 -1.92 6.70 -14.24
N VAL A 103 -2.97 5.91 -14.13
CA VAL A 103 -2.91 4.55 -13.59
C VAL A 103 -3.70 3.60 -14.48
N THR A 104 -3.23 2.36 -14.53
CA THR A 104 -4.02 1.23 -15.02
C THR A 104 -4.69 0.59 -13.81
N VAL A 105 -6.01 0.49 -13.83
CA VAL A 105 -6.82 -0.17 -12.80
C VAL A 105 -7.29 -1.50 -13.35
N GLU A 106 -7.00 -2.57 -12.64
CA GLU A 106 -7.51 -3.92 -12.93
C GLU A 106 -8.57 -4.28 -11.89
N ASP A 107 -9.80 -4.46 -12.34
CA ASP A 107 -10.93 -4.89 -11.52
C ASP A 107 -11.67 -6.07 -12.19
N ARG A 108 -12.82 -6.46 -11.63
CA ARG A 108 -13.64 -7.56 -12.18
C ARG A 108 -14.20 -7.29 -13.57
N ASN A 109 -14.22 -6.03 -14.00
CA ASN A 109 -14.76 -5.59 -15.30
C ASN A 109 -13.65 -5.46 -16.37
N GLY A 110 -12.40 -5.68 -15.99
CA GLY A 110 -11.24 -5.63 -16.89
C GLY A 110 -10.20 -4.58 -16.50
N SER A 111 -9.42 -4.16 -17.47
CA SER A 111 -8.34 -3.18 -17.31
C SER A 111 -8.77 -1.83 -17.88
N HIS A 112 -8.64 -0.77 -17.09
CA HIS A 112 -9.04 0.59 -17.43
C HIS A 112 -7.91 1.56 -17.10
N ILE A 113 -7.77 2.62 -17.91
CA ILE A 113 -6.81 3.68 -17.65
C ILE A 113 -7.56 4.92 -17.17
N GLY A 114 -7.03 5.58 -16.13
CA GLY A 114 -7.57 6.82 -15.62
C GLY A 114 -6.55 7.56 -14.76
N LYS A 115 -6.91 8.76 -14.31
CA LYS A 115 -6.07 9.58 -13.44
C LYS A 115 -6.48 9.37 -11.98
N ALA A 116 -5.55 9.00 -11.13
CA ALA A 116 -5.78 8.95 -9.70
C ALA A 116 -5.90 10.38 -9.15
N VAL A 117 -7.08 10.78 -8.67
CA VAL A 117 -7.35 12.17 -8.28
C VAL A 117 -7.43 12.39 -6.78
N ALA A 118 -7.83 11.39 -6.00
CA ALA A 118 -7.95 11.51 -4.54
C ALA A 118 -7.95 10.14 -3.84
N ILE A 119 -7.74 10.16 -2.53
CA ILE A 119 -8.13 9.08 -1.61
C ILE A 119 -9.43 9.52 -0.93
N ALA A 120 -10.47 8.75 -1.10
CA ALA A 120 -11.79 8.99 -0.51
C ALA A 120 -11.83 8.75 1.01
N ASP A 121 -12.94 9.11 1.68
CA ASP A 121 -13.07 8.99 3.14
C ASP A 121 -13.24 7.54 3.63
N ASP A 122 -13.47 6.61 2.72
CA ASP A 122 -13.44 5.15 2.94
C ASP A 122 -12.08 4.52 2.62
N ALA A 123 -11.05 5.36 2.38
CA ALA A 123 -9.71 5.00 1.93
C ALA A 123 -9.64 4.41 0.50
N GLY A 124 -10.73 4.43 -0.27
CA GLY A 124 -10.76 4.04 -1.67
C GLY A 124 -10.02 5.04 -2.56
N LEU A 125 -9.54 4.57 -3.70
CA LEU A 125 -8.85 5.39 -4.69
C LEU A 125 -9.85 5.97 -5.69
N ALA A 126 -9.99 7.30 -5.74
CA ALA A 126 -10.82 7.98 -6.72
C ALA A 126 -10.06 8.14 -8.04
N ILE A 127 -10.64 7.63 -9.12
CA ILE A 127 -10.10 7.62 -10.47
C ILE A 127 -11.01 8.45 -11.37
N GLU A 128 -10.43 9.42 -12.06
CA GLU A 128 -11.06 10.17 -13.14
C GLU A 128 -10.74 9.49 -14.48
N TYR A 129 -11.77 9.06 -15.18
CA TYR A 129 -11.67 8.44 -16.50
C TYR A 129 -11.75 9.48 -17.63
N GLU A 130 -11.41 9.07 -18.86
CA GLU A 130 -11.36 9.94 -20.05
C GLU A 130 -12.72 10.63 -20.34
N ASN A 131 -13.83 9.99 -20.00
CA ASN A 131 -15.18 10.55 -20.15
C ASN A 131 -15.54 11.59 -19.07
N GLY A 132 -14.62 11.93 -18.16
CA GLY A 132 -14.84 12.84 -17.03
C GLY A 132 -15.57 12.20 -15.83
N GLU A 133 -15.89 10.92 -15.89
CA GLU A 133 -16.51 10.20 -14.77
C GLU A 133 -15.47 9.91 -13.68
N ILE A 134 -15.83 10.16 -12.41
CA ILE A 134 -14.99 9.81 -11.26
C ILE A 134 -15.61 8.61 -10.54
N LYS A 135 -14.84 7.53 -10.38
CA LYS A 135 -15.23 6.35 -9.59
C LYS A 135 -14.25 6.10 -8.48
N THR A 136 -14.76 5.69 -7.32
CA THR A 136 -13.94 5.23 -6.20
C THR A 136 -13.76 3.72 -6.28
N ILE A 137 -12.51 3.27 -6.26
CA ILE A 137 -12.10 1.87 -6.33
C ILE A 137 -11.66 1.43 -4.93
N ASN A 138 -12.37 0.46 -4.35
CA ASN A 138 -12.10 -0.10 -3.02
C ASN A 138 -11.50 -1.52 -3.09
N SER A 139 -11.48 -2.12 -4.29
CA SER A 139 -10.89 -3.43 -4.53
C SER A 139 -10.33 -3.50 -5.95
N GLY A 140 -9.31 -4.32 -6.16
CA GLY A 140 -8.60 -4.41 -7.42
C GLY A 140 -7.14 -3.96 -7.30
N GLU A 141 -6.47 -3.82 -8.41
CA GLU A 141 -5.08 -3.39 -8.48
C GLU A 141 -4.96 -2.10 -9.29
N ALA A 142 -4.23 -1.13 -8.76
CA ALA A 142 -3.90 0.10 -9.48
C ALA A 142 -2.37 0.20 -9.64
N ARG A 143 -1.92 0.28 -10.89
CA ARG A 143 -0.49 0.43 -11.23
C ARG A 143 -0.27 1.74 -11.96
N ILE A 144 0.85 2.42 -11.68
CA ILE A 144 1.22 3.61 -12.44
C ILE A 144 1.39 3.23 -13.91
N TYR A 145 0.66 3.93 -14.76
CA TYR A 145 0.77 3.78 -16.21
C TYR A 145 2.13 4.28 -16.69
N LYS A 146 2.86 3.42 -17.40
CA LYS A 146 4.20 3.72 -17.95
C LYS A 146 4.10 4.04 -19.44
#